data_82c0190990572a5332765abc07710cec
#
_entry.id   82c0190990572a5332765abc07710cec
#
_cell.length_a   1.000
_cell.length_b   1.000
_cell.length_c   1.000
_cell.angle_alpha   90.00
_cell.angle_beta   90.00
_cell.angle_gamma   90.00
#
_symmetry.space_group_name_H-M   'P 1'
#
loop_
_entity.id
_entity.type
_entity.pdbx_description
1 polymer ?
#
loop_
_entity_poly.entity_id
_entity_poly.type
_entity_poly.pdbx_seq_one_letter_code
_entity_poly.pdbx_strand_id
1 'polypeptide(L)'
;MSETSSPVRVGDDAAVLDLVPLASDMLTPRDLRMVLAVYRIRGMLGFRSRRAEVARIRQEVSDAVHAVQPRTVVMVFEGVDGAMRRRVDRIARHVTRDISVAATNAVGSDTTVIGLVVMSGRERDLAATCVRHVAVEPPERGDGLVFHAADLRRANIYELIEEAVV
;
A
#
# COMPACT_ATOMS: atom_id res chain seq x y z
N MET A 1 -12.86 12.27 23.86
CA MET A 1 -11.51 11.78 23.51
C MET A 1 -11.66 10.80 22.37
N SER A 2 -11.13 11.13 21.19
CA SER A 2 -11.15 10.20 20.05
C SER A 2 -10.18 9.06 20.34
N GLU A 3 -10.69 7.85 20.46
CA GLU A 3 -9.83 6.66 20.50
C GLU A 3 -9.11 6.53 19.15
N THR A 4 -7.80 6.46 19.20
CA THR A 4 -6.97 6.21 18.03
C THR A 4 -6.55 4.75 18.00
N SER A 5 -6.42 4.19 16.80
CA SER A 5 -5.95 2.82 16.60
C SER A 5 -4.75 2.79 15.66
N SER A 6 -3.85 1.87 15.86
CA SER A 6 -2.75 1.64 14.92
C SER A 6 -3.26 0.94 13.66
N PRO A 7 -2.69 1.22 12.49
CA PRO A 7 -2.99 0.48 11.27
C PRO A 7 -2.72 -1.02 11.42
N VAL A 8 -3.58 -1.84 10.83
CA VAL A 8 -3.32 -3.28 10.71
C VAL A 8 -2.26 -3.50 9.64
N ARG A 9 -1.22 -4.24 9.98
CA ARG A 9 -0.06 -4.50 9.13
C ARG A 9 -0.10 -5.90 8.56
N VAL A 10 0.21 -6.01 7.28
CA VAL A 10 0.24 -7.26 6.53
C VAL A 10 1.50 -7.31 5.66
N GLY A 11 2.03 -8.49 5.40
CA GLY A 11 3.12 -8.69 4.47
C GLY A 11 4.43 -9.09 5.10
N ASP A 12 5.54 -8.73 4.44
CA ASP A 12 6.88 -9.11 4.87
C ASP A 12 7.29 -8.30 6.12
N ASP A 13 7.33 -8.93 7.28
CA ASP A 13 7.55 -8.28 8.59
C ASP A 13 8.75 -7.35 8.62
N ALA A 14 9.90 -7.80 8.09
CA ALA A 14 11.10 -6.98 8.02
C ALA A 14 10.90 -5.71 7.17
N ALA A 15 10.16 -5.81 6.06
CA ALA A 15 9.86 -4.66 5.21
C ALA A 15 8.90 -3.68 5.89
N VAL A 16 7.93 -4.20 6.64
CA VAL A 16 7.01 -3.37 7.44
C VAL A 16 7.76 -2.62 8.53
N LEU A 17 8.66 -3.28 9.25
CA LEU A 17 9.46 -2.66 10.30
C LEU A 17 10.41 -1.60 9.75
N ASP A 18 11.02 -1.87 8.60
CA ASP A 18 11.92 -0.91 7.93
C ASP A 18 11.17 0.33 7.40
N LEU A 19 9.92 0.16 7.00
CA LEU A 19 9.10 1.26 6.48
C LEU A 19 8.53 2.14 7.60
N VAL A 20 8.21 1.53 8.74
CA VAL A 20 7.56 2.18 9.88
C VAL A 20 8.36 1.91 11.14
N PRO A 21 9.50 2.58 11.32
CA PRO A 21 10.37 2.34 12.47
C PRO A 21 9.71 2.62 13.83
N LEU A 22 8.68 3.46 13.87
CA LEU A 22 7.99 3.85 15.09
C LEU A 22 6.48 3.64 14.95
N ALA A 23 6.01 2.52 15.47
CA ALA A 23 4.59 2.19 15.51
C ALA A 23 3.72 3.21 16.25
N SER A 24 4.33 3.94 17.21
CA SER A 24 3.68 4.97 18.03
C SER A 24 3.22 6.19 17.24
N ASP A 25 3.86 6.47 16.09
CA ASP A 25 3.59 7.68 15.30
C ASP A 25 2.49 7.49 14.25
N MET A 26 2.00 6.25 14.09
CA MET A 26 0.97 5.91 13.11
C MET A 26 -0.37 5.60 13.77
N LEU A 27 -0.89 6.55 14.52
CA LEU A 27 -2.22 6.43 15.09
C LEU A 27 -3.25 6.95 14.09
N THR A 28 -4.24 6.11 13.78
CA THR A 28 -5.41 6.52 13.02
C THR A 28 -6.61 6.69 13.95
N PRO A 29 -7.51 7.65 13.68
CA PRO A 29 -8.80 7.68 14.34
C PRO A 29 -9.49 6.31 14.21
N ARG A 30 -10.21 5.89 15.25
CA ARG A 30 -10.87 4.56 15.26
C ARG A 30 -11.80 4.35 14.08
N ASP A 31 -12.43 5.42 13.61
CA ASP A 31 -13.35 5.40 12.48
C ASP A 31 -12.65 5.36 11.11
N LEU A 32 -11.33 5.62 11.09
CA LEU A 32 -10.50 5.64 9.88
C LEU A 32 -9.56 4.43 9.85
N ARG A 33 -10.11 3.23 10.02
CA ARG A 33 -9.33 1.98 10.00
C ARG A 33 -8.51 1.90 8.72
N MET A 34 -7.22 1.53 8.87
CA MET A 34 -6.28 1.39 7.77
C MET A 34 -5.62 0.03 7.78
N VAL A 35 -5.42 -0.54 6.59
CA VAL A 35 -4.54 -1.68 6.35
C VAL A 35 -3.29 -1.18 5.64
N LEU A 36 -2.12 -1.45 6.21
CA LEU A 36 -0.82 -1.24 5.58
C LEU A 36 -0.23 -2.58 5.18
N ALA A 37 -0.09 -2.80 3.88
CA ALA A 37 0.48 -4.03 3.32
C ALA A 37 1.82 -3.73 2.65
N VAL A 38 2.90 -4.39 3.08
CA VAL A 38 4.26 -4.16 2.56
C VAL A 38 4.87 -5.46 2.08
N TYR A 39 5.30 -5.48 0.81
CA TYR A 39 5.85 -6.67 0.17
C TYR A 39 7.15 -6.38 -0.57
N ARG A 40 8.14 -7.25 -0.39
CA ARG A 40 9.41 -7.24 -1.12
C ARG A 40 9.30 -8.09 -2.39
N ILE A 41 9.45 -7.44 -3.53
CA ILE A 41 9.42 -8.08 -4.85
C ILE A 41 10.85 -8.35 -5.31
N ARG A 42 11.22 -9.62 -5.39
CA ARG A 42 12.56 -10.08 -5.77
C ARG A 42 12.75 -10.13 -7.29
N GLY A 43 13.98 -9.86 -7.75
CA GLY A 43 14.34 -9.85 -9.17
C GLY A 43 14.32 -11.23 -9.83
N MET A 44 14.79 -12.24 -9.14
CA MET A 44 15.15 -13.57 -9.67
C MET A 44 14.10 -14.67 -9.38
N LEU A 45 12.81 -14.40 -9.56
CA LEU A 45 11.79 -15.44 -9.40
C LEU A 45 11.36 -16.05 -10.75
N GLY A 46 11.28 -17.37 -10.82
CA GLY A 46 10.68 -18.08 -11.95
C GLY A 46 9.19 -17.78 -12.11
N PHE A 47 8.61 -18.10 -13.26
CA PHE A 47 7.21 -17.78 -13.59
C PHE A 47 6.19 -18.37 -12.60
N ARG A 48 6.40 -19.63 -12.19
CA ARG A 48 5.52 -20.32 -11.20
C ARG A 48 5.59 -19.67 -9.83
N SER A 49 6.79 -19.32 -9.36
CA SER A 49 7.02 -18.64 -8.08
C SER A 49 6.38 -17.25 -8.06
N ARG A 50 6.35 -16.55 -9.20
CA ARG A 50 5.68 -15.24 -9.32
C ARG A 50 4.18 -15.35 -9.16
N ARG A 51 3.55 -16.34 -9.79
CA ARG A 51 2.10 -16.58 -9.66
C ARG A 51 1.73 -16.89 -8.21
N ALA A 52 2.52 -17.74 -7.56
CA ALA A 52 2.32 -18.08 -6.16
C ALA A 52 2.48 -16.86 -5.25
N GLU A 53 3.50 -16.02 -5.49
CA GLU A 53 3.72 -14.77 -4.73
C GLU A 53 2.55 -13.79 -4.88
N VAL A 54 2.11 -13.54 -6.10
CA VAL A 54 0.95 -12.65 -6.37
C VAL A 54 -0.32 -13.22 -5.71
N ALA A 55 -0.56 -14.52 -5.78
CA ALA A 55 -1.71 -15.16 -5.16
C ALA A 55 -1.65 -15.03 -3.62
N ARG A 56 -0.46 -15.23 -3.01
CA ARG A 56 -0.24 -15.05 -1.57
C ARG A 56 -0.56 -13.61 -1.15
N ILE A 57 0.01 -12.62 -1.85
CA ILE A 57 -0.22 -11.20 -1.54
C ILE A 57 -1.71 -10.87 -1.59
N ARG A 58 -2.41 -11.29 -2.64
CA ARG A 58 -3.85 -11.08 -2.77
C ARG A 58 -4.63 -11.69 -1.61
N GLN A 59 -4.33 -12.94 -1.25
CA GLN A 59 -5.02 -13.64 -0.18
C GLN A 59 -4.82 -12.93 1.15
N GLU A 60 -3.58 -12.65 1.53
CA GLU A 60 -3.25 -12.00 2.81
C GLU A 60 -3.92 -10.63 2.95
N VAL A 61 -3.90 -9.81 1.89
CA VAL A 61 -4.53 -8.47 1.93
C VAL A 61 -6.05 -8.59 1.91
N SER A 62 -6.62 -9.48 1.12
CA SER A 62 -8.07 -9.70 1.10
C SER A 62 -8.60 -10.17 2.45
N ASP A 63 -7.90 -11.08 3.12
CA ASP A 63 -8.26 -11.55 4.46
C ASP A 63 -8.24 -10.40 5.47
N ALA A 64 -7.20 -9.56 5.42
CA ALA A 64 -7.12 -8.37 6.27
C ALA A 64 -8.24 -7.37 5.99
N VAL A 65 -8.57 -7.11 4.72
CA VAL A 65 -9.67 -6.22 4.32
C VAL A 65 -11.01 -6.74 4.87
N HIS A 66 -11.28 -8.03 4.73
CA HIS A 66 -12.51 -8.63 5.27
C HIS A 66 -12.60 -8.54 6.80
N ALA A 67 -11.47 -8.78 7.49
CA ALA A 67 -11.43 -8.76 8.96
C ALA A 67 -11.54 -7.35 9.54
N VAL A 68 -10.92 -6.36 8.91
CA VAL A 68 -10.79 -4.99 9.43
C VAL A 68 -11.88 -4.07 8.90
N GLN A 69 -12.37 -4.32 7.69
CA GLN A 69 -13.24 -3.40 6.94
C GLN A 69 -12.68 -1.96 6.93
N PRO A 70 -11.49 -1.75 6.34
CA PRO A 70 -10.79 -0.48 6.41
C PRO A 70 -11.43 0.56 5.50
N ARG A 71 -11.24 1.83 5.82
CA ARG A 71 -11.50 2.94 4.87
C ARG A 71 -10.35 3.13 3.89
N THR A 72 -9.14 2.74 4.29
CA THR A 72 -7.95 2.90 3.45
C THR A 72 -7.07 1.67 3.50
N VAL A 73 -6.62 1.24 2.34
CA VAL A 73 -5.59 0.22 2.17
C VAL A 73 -4.41 0.85 1.44
N VAL A 74 -3.24 0.85 2.06
CA VAL A 74 -2.00 1.26 1.40
C VAL A 74 -1.14 0.03 1.18
N MET A 75 -0.80 -0.23 -0.08
CA MET A 75 0.06 -1.34 -0.48
C MET A 75 1.40 -0.80 -0.94
N VAL A 76 2.48 -1.23 -0.30
CA VAL A 76 3.85 -0.85 -0.66
C VAL A 76 4.57 -2.03 -1.28
N PHE A 77 5.08 -1.85 -2.48
CA PHE A 77 5.83 -2.85 -3.23
C PHE A 77 7.29 -2.41 -3.35
N GLU A 78 8.16 -3.01 -2.58
CA GLU A 78 9.59 -2.72 -2.57
C GLU A 78 10.34 -3.66 -3.49
N GLY A 79 10.98 -3.12 -4.51
CA GLY A 79 11.87 -3.89 -5.39
C GLY A 79 13.21 -4.16 -4.71
N VAL A 80 13.59 -5.44 -4.56
CA VAL A 80 14.84 -5.88 -3.94
C VAL A 80 15.56 -6.88 -4.84
N ASP A 81 16.82 -7.18 -4.52
CA ASP A 81 17.62 -8.21 -5.20
C ASP A 81 17.65 -8.06 -6.73
N GLY A 82 17.85 -6.84 -7.24
CA GLY A 82 17.94 -6.56 -8.67
C GLY A 82 16.59 -6.57 -9.39
N ALA A 83 15.47 -6.41 -8.66
CA ALA A 83 14.16 -6.28 -9.27
C ALA A 83 14.10 -5.07 -10.22
N MET A 84 13.60 -5.29 -11.44
CA MET A 84 13.40 -4.22 -12.41
C MET A 84 12.16 -3.41 -12.05
N ARG A 85 12.25 -2.06 -12.06
CA ARG A 85 11.13 -1.15 -11.78
C ARG A 85 9.85 -1.52 -12.56
N ARG A 86 9.96 -1.76 -13.86
CA ARG A 86 8.81 -2.15 -14.71
C ARG A 86 8.10 -3.42 -14.23
N ARG A 87 8.85 -4.33 -13.61
CA ARG A 87 8.29 -5.56 -13.08
C ARG A 87 7.54 -5.31 -11.77
N VAL A 88 8.15 -4.57 -10.86
CA VAL A 88 7.51 -4.18 -9.58
C VAL A 88 6.24 -3.39 -9.86
N ASP A 89 6.31 -2.41 -10.77
CA ASP A 89 5.17 -1.60 -11.21
C ASP A 89 4.01 -2.45 -11.77
N ARG A 90 4.32 -3.43 -12.63
CA ARG A 90 3.31 -4.34 -13.19
C ARG A 90 2.61 -5.17 -12.10
N ILE A 91 3.36 -5.71 -11.15
CA ILE A 91 2.80 -6.47 -10.04
C ILE A 91 1.96 -5.54 -9.17
N ALA A 92 2.48 -4.39 -8.82
CA ALA A 92 1.78 -3.39 -8.02
C ALA A 92 0.43 -3.01 -8.64
N ARG A 93 0.40 -2.61 -9.93
CA ARG A 93 -0.84 -2.24 -10.63
C ARG A 93 -1.87 -3.37 -10.66
N HIS A 94 -1.41 -4.57 -10.94
CA HIS A 94 -2.29 -5.72 -11.04
C HIS A 94 -2.90 -6.07 -9.67
N VAL A 95 -2.07 -6.18 -8.64
CA VAL A 95 -2.54 -6.54 -7.29
C VAL A 95 -3.39 -5.43 -6.68
N THR A 96 -2.96 -4.16 -6.78
CA THR A 96 -3.71 -3.03 -6.22
C THR A 96 -5.11 -2.94 -6.83
N ARG A 97 -5.23 -3.12 -8.15
CA ARG A 97 -6.52 -3.14 -8.84
C ARG A 97 -7.42 -4.28 -8.37
N ASP A 98 -6.86 -5.48 -8.22
CA ASP A 98 -7.64 -6.63 -7.77
C ASP A 98 -8.12 -6.47 -6.33
N ILE A 99 -7.28 -5.90 -5.46
CA ILE A 99 -7.66 -5.60 -4.08
C ILE A 99 -8.70 -4.48 -4.02
N SER A 100 -8.61 -3.46 -4.86
CA SER A 100 -9.62 -2.40 -4.98
C SER A 100 -11.00 -2.99 -5.29
N VAL A 101 -11.09 -3.86 -6.28
CA VAL A 101 -12.34 -4.56 -6.62
C VAL A 101 -12.83 -5.43 -5.45
N ALA A 102 -11.94 -6.18 -4.81
CA ALA A 102 -12.29 -7.04 -3.68
C ALA A 102 -12.76 -6.20 -2.47
N ALA A 103 -12.10 -5.08 -2.17
CA ALA A 103 -12.47 -4.18 -1.09
C ALA A 103 -13.83 -3.53 -1.33
N THR A 104 -14.09 -3.04 -2.55
CA THR A 104 -15.40 -2.50 -2.93
C THR A 104 -16.51 -3.52 -2.73
N ASN A 105 -16.28 -4.77 -3.10
CA ASN A 105 -17.27 -5.86 -2.92
C ASN A 105 -17.47 -6.26 -1.46
N ALA A 106 -16.44 -6.16 -0.62
CA ALA A 106 -16.49 -6.60 0.78
C ALA A 106 -16.98 -5.51 1.75
N VAL A 107 -16.59 -4.26 1.51
CA VAL A 107 -16.76 -3.14 2.44
C VAL A 107 -17.66 -2.05 1.84
N GLY A 108 -17.68 -1.92 0.52
CA GLY A 108 -18.41 -0.88 -0.20
C GLY A 108 -17.49 0.15 -0.86
N SER A 109 -18.07 1.15 -1.50
CA SER A 109 -17.36 2.18 -2.27
C SER A 109 -16.54 3.17 -1.41
N ASP A 110 -16.65 3.11 -0.09
CA ASP A 110 -15.98 4.05 0.81
C ASP A 110 -14.53 3.63 1.16
N THR A 111 -14.06 2.50 0.63
CA THR A 111 -12.68 2.04 0.82
C THR A 111 -11.82 2.49 -0.34
N THR A 112 -10.75 3.22 -0.04
CA THR A 112 -9.74 3.62 -1.03
C THR A 112 -8.52 2.72 -0.93
N VAL A 113 -8.07 2.15 -2.05
CA VAL A 113 -6.89 1.29 -2.15
C VAL A 113 -5.83 1.96 -3.02
N ILE A 114 -4.67 2.25 -2.45
CA ILE A 114 -3.53 2.86 -3.16
C ILE A 114 -2.30 1.96 -3.11
N GLY A 115 -1.56 1.91 -4.22
CA GLY A 115 -0.26 1.24 -4.32
C GLY A 115 0.90 2.24 -4.38
N LEU A 116 2.00 1.92 -3.72
CA LEU A 116 3.27 2.65 -3.80
C LEU A 116 4.38 1.70 -4.26
N VAL A 117 5.14 2.12 -5.26
CA VAL A 117 6.33 1.40 -5.74
C VAL A 117 7.58 2.07 -5.19
N VAL A 118 8.41 1.29 -4.50
CA VAL A 118 9.65 1.72 -3.85
C VAL A 118 10.82 0.94 -4.45
N MET A 119 11.86 1.63 -4.93
CA MET A 119 13.03 1.01 -5.56
C MET A 119 14.36 1.36 -4.88
N SER A 120 14.35 2.20 -3.84
CA SER A 120 15.55 2.62 -3.11
C SER A 120 15.24 3.01 -1.68
N GLY A 121 16.26 3.07 -0.83
CA GLY A 121 16.12 3.53 0.55
C GLY A 121 15.55 4.95 0.67
N ARG A 122 15.93 5.87 -0.22
CA ARG A 122 15.38 7.23 -0.25
C ARG A 122 13.89 7.26 -0.61
N GLU A 123 13.46 6.38 -1.52
CA GLU A 123 12.05 6.24 -1.87
C GLU A 123 11.25 5.62 -0.72
N ARG A 124 11.89 4.77 0.10
CA ARG A 124 11.27 4.19 1.29
C ARG A 124 10.90 5.26 2.31
N ASP A 125 11.77 6.24 2.57
CA ASP A 125 11.48 7.34 3.49
C ASP A 125 10.32 8.21 2.98
N LEU A 126 10.24 8.46 1.68
CA LEU A 126 9.13 9.17 1.05
C LEU A 126 7.83 8.38 1.19
N ALA A 127 7.86 7.07 0.95
CA ALA A 127 6.70 6.19 1.12
C ALA A 127 6.22 6.17 2.58
N ALA A 128 7.14 6.10 3.56
CA ALA A 128 6.81 6.14 4.98
C ALA A 128 6.12 7.46 5.37
N THR A 129 6.59 8.58 4.85
CA THR A 129 5.97 9.90 5.06
C THR A 129 4.56 9.94 4.44
N CYS A 130 4.40 9.43 3.21
CA CYS A 130 3.11 9.34 2.54
C CYS A 130 2.12 8.48 3.35
N VAL A 131 2.55 7.31 3.81
CA VAL A 131 1.71 6.40 4.63
C VAL A 131 1.23 7.10 5.89
N ARG A 132 2.09 7.87 6.58
CA ARG A 132 1.69 8.63 7.77
C ARG A 132 0.64 9.71 7.46
N HIS A 133 0.78 10.43 6.35
CA HIS A 133 -0.20 11.42 5.93
C HIS A 133 -1.55 10.78 5.62
N VAL A 134 -1.55 9.71 4.84
CA VAL A 134 -2.78 8.96 4.47
C VAL A 134 -3.46 8.32 5.68
N ALA A 135 -2.70 7.92 6.71
CA ALA A 135 -3.26 7.39 7.95
C ALA A 135 -4.06 8.43 8.74
N VAL A 136 -3.67 9.71 8.65
CA VAL A 136 -4.34 10.82 9.35
C VAL A 136 -5.48 11.39 8.51
N GLU A 137 -5.25 11.53 7.22
CA GLU A 137 -6.19 12.11 6.25
C GLU A 137 -6.31 11.20 5.02
N PRO A 138 -7.24 10.22 5.06
CA PRO A 138 -7.42 9.32 3.94
C PRO A 138 -7.88 10.06 2.68
N PRO A 139 -7.32 9.74 1.49
CA PRO A 139 -7.78 10.33 0.25
C PRO A 139 -9.19 9.84 -0.09
N GLU A 140 -10.06 10.74 -0.51
CA GLU A 140 -11.43 10.44 -0.93
C GLU A 140 -11.52 9.84 -2.34
N ARG A 141 -10.44 9.95 -3.11
CA ARG A 141 -10.33 9.51 -4.51
C ARG A 141 -9.03 8.73 -4.72
N GLY A 142 -8.90 8.14 -5.90
CA GLY A 142 -7.66 7.47 -6.29
C GLY A 142 -7.67 5.97 -6.03
N ASP A 143 -8.84 5.36 -5.89
CA ASP A 143 -8.98 3.93 -5.69
C ASP A 143 -8.37 3.12 -6.86
N GLY A 144 -7.56 2.12 -6.51
CA GLY A 144 -6.86 1.27 -7.48
C GLY A 144 -5.64 1.91 -8.16
N LEU A 145 -5.28 3.16 -7.82
CA LEU A 145 -4.12 3.83 -8.39
C LEU A 145 -2.80 3.37 -7.76
N VAL A 146 -1.74 3.40 -8.58
CA VAL A 146 -0.38 3.07 -8.16
C VAL A 146 0.56 4.22 -8.52
N PHE A 147 1.32 4.68 -7.54
CA PHE A 147 2.29 5.75 -7.67
C PHE A 147 3.71 5.25 -7.42
N HIS A 148 4.69 5.86 -8.05
CA HIS A 148 6.08 5.66 -7.69
C HIS A 148 6.46 6.58 -6.52
N ALA A 149 7.07 6.03 -5.48
CA ALA A 149 7.50 6.85 -4.35
C ALA A 149 8.50 7.95 -4.74
N ALA A 150 9.21 7.77 -5.85
CA ALA A 150 10.06 8.81 -6.44
C ALA A 150 9.29 10.09 -6.81
N ASP A 151 8.01 9.98 -7.21
CA ASP A 151 7.18 11.11 -7.62
C ASP A 151 6.76 11.97 -6.42
N LEU A 152 6.77 11.41 -5.21
CA LEU A 152 6.52 12.14 -3.97
C LEU A 152 7.57 13.22 -3.64
N ARG A 153 8.66 13.30 -4.42
CA ARG A 153 9.62 14.41 -4.34
C ARG A 153 9.10 15.70 -4.95
N ARG A 154 8.23 15.62 -5.95
CA ARG A 154 7.70 16.78 -6.71
C ARG A 154 6.32 17.21 -6.27
N ALA A 155 5.51 16.29 -5.73
CA ALA A 155 4.14 16.52 -5.36
C ALA A 155 3.75 15.61 -4.18
N ASN A 156 2.80 16.04 -3.37
CA ASN A 156 2.24 15.16 -2.34
C ASN A 156 1.27 14.14 -2.96
N ILE A 157 0.83 13.16 -2.18
CA ILE A 157 -0.03 12.07 -2.69
C ILE A 157 -1.37 12.58 -3.21
N TYR A 158 -1.94 13.61 -2.62
CA TYR A 158 -3.24 14.17 -3.01
C TYR A 158 -3.14 14.89 -4.36
N GLU A 159 -2.07 15.65 -4.58
CA GLU A 159 -1.77 16.29 -5.86
C GLU A 159 -1.56 15.24 -6.97
N LEU A 160 -0.83 14.15 -6.67
CA LEU A 160 -0.63 13.04 -7.61
C LEU A 160 -1.95 12.32 -7.95
N ILE A 161 -2.86 12.16 -6.99
CA ILE A 161 -4.18 11.62 -7.22
C ILE A 161 -5.01 12.53 -8.14
N GLU A 162 -5.01 13.83 -7.88
CA GLU A 162 -5.71 14.81 -8.72
C GLU A 162 -5.20 14.78 -10.17
N GLU A 163 -3.87 14.75 -10.37
CA GLU A 163 -3.25 14.63 -11.69
C GLU A 163 -3.66 13.34 -12.43
N ALA A 164 -3.87 12.23 -11.70
CA ALA A 164 -4.16 10.93 -12.30
C ALA A 164 -5.66 10.73 -12.63
N VAL A 165 -6.55 11.49 -11.99
CA VAL A 165 -8.01 11.35 -12.14
C VAL A 165 -8.58 12.31 -13.21
N VAL A 166 -7.80 13.32 -13.64
CA VAL A 166 -8.16 14.24 -14.73
C VAL A 166 -7.91 13.60 -16.09
#